data_6a182c07d8ab1754d118ff3bb74983b5
#
_entry.id   6a182c07d8ab1754d118ff3bb74983b5
#
_cell.length_a   1.000
_cell.length_b   1.000
_cell.length_c   1.000
_cell.angle_alpha   90.00
_cell.angle_beta   90.00
_cell.angle_gamma   90.00
#
_symmetry.space_group_name_H-M   'P 1'
#
loop_
_entity.id
_entity.type
_entity.pdbx_description
1 polymer ?
#
loop_
_entity_poly.entity_id
_entity_poly.type
_entity_poly.pdbx_seq_one_letter_code
_entity_poly.pdbx_strand_id
1 'polypeptide(L)'
;CVTLARLIANITTQMYRKDPEEARKALPFTFESLLKLLNAPHEGVAIETCEAMKTLIRETVDSEMAREGVKYVATLRVQQKTSKKNSSLKPPPMIGVAKSIESALGMRYRAAWPFTIPVATQCFQRLGIAGGALLSGSLAALGEMGANADGLRCKSQIETCISTAAEYIGAEALLEQLPLRLEESIDKSLERRGDDDDVQDEEDMDIDDESDGSRLWLVPLLRRSLTGARMSFF
;
A
#
# COMPACT_ATOMS: atom_id res chain seq x y z
N CYS A 1 21.48 15.94 6.02
CA CYS A 1 20.47 15.07 5.35
C CYS A 1 19.04 15.43 5.73
N VAL A 2 18.73 15.70 7.04
CA VAL A 2 17.38 16.13 7.49
C VAL A 2 16.92 17.39 6.77
N THR A 3 17.75 18.43 6.74
CA THR A 3 17.49 19.68 6.04
C THR A 3 17.27 19.50 4.55
N LEU A 4 17.94 18.51 3.94
CA LEU A 4 17.82 18.22 2.51
C LEU A 4 16.43 17.68 2.16
N ALA A 5 15.88 16.74 2.92
CA ALA A 5 14.55 16.18 2.67
C ALA A 5 13.46 17.28 2.75
N ARG A 6 13.51 18.12 3.79
CA ARG A 6 12.62 19.27 3.92
C ARG A 6 12.77 20.27 2.79
N LEU A 7 14.02 20.56 2.40
CA LEU A 7 14.30 21.49 1.31
C LEU A 7 13.73 20.99 -0.02
N ILE A 8 13.95 19.72 -0.34
CA ILE A 8 13.40 19.09 -1.56
C ILE A 8 11.88 19.18 -1.57
N ALA A 9 11.21 18.79 -0.47
CA ALA A 9 9.76 18.87 -0.37
C ALA A 9 9.26 20.31 -0.52
N ASN A 10 9.89 21.28 0.15
CA ASN A 10 9.51 22.68 0.06
C ASN A 10 9.70 23.26 -1.35
N ILE A 11 10.83 22.97 -2.00
CA ILE A 11 11.09 23.41 -3.37
C ILE A 11 10.04 22.85 -4.32
N THR A 12 9.75 21.54 -4.23
CA THR A 12 8.74 20.91 -5.09
C THR A 12 7.35 21.47 -4.83
N THR A 13 6.99 21.74 -3.59
CA THR A 13 5.71 22.39 -3.23
C THR A 13 5.63 23.82 -3.77
N GLN A 14 6.70 24.59 -3.65
CA GLN A 14 6.75 25.97 -4.22
C GLN A 14 6.70 25.93 -5.75
N MET A 15 7.38 24.97 -6.37
CA MET A 15 7.31 24.77 -7.82
C MET A 15 5.88 24.41 -8.23
N TYR A 16 5.18 23.53 -7.49
CA TYR A 16 3.79 23.17 -7.76
C TYR A 16 2.85 24.39 -7.68
N ARG A 17 3.08 25.31 -6.76
CA ARG A 17 2.28 26.55 -6.64
C ARG A 17 2.49 27.51 -7.80
N LYS A 18 3.69 27.51 -8.42
CA LYS A 18 4.03 28.40 -9.53
C LYS A 18 3.74 27.79 -10.90
N ASP A 19 4.09 26.54 -11.07
CA ASP A 19 3.94 25.76 -12.30
C ASP A 19 3.60 24.31 -11.97
N PRO A 20 2.29 24.00 -11.85
CA PRO A 20 1.83 22.65 -11.52
C PRO A 20 2.28 21.58 -12.54
N GLU A 21 2.34 21.93 -13.83
CA GLU A 21 2.69 20.98 -14.89
C GLU A 21 4.15 20.49 -14.78
N GLU A 22 5.08 21.42 -14.60
CA GLU A 22 6.50 21.07 -14.43
C GLU A 22 6.73 20.34 -13.09
N ALA A 23 6.04 20.76 -12.02
CA ALA A 23 6.13 20.09 -10.75
C ALA A 23 5.62 18.65 -10.81
N ARG A 24 4.49 18.39 -11.51
CA ARG A 24 3.95 17.05 -11.72
C ARG A 24 4.96 16.15 -12.44
N LYS A 25 5.65 16.65 -13.46
CA LYS A 25 6.67 15.89 -14.21
C LYS A 25 7.87 15.54 -13.32
N ALA A 26 8.28 16.43 -12.42
CA ALA A 26 9.40 16.21 -11.52
C ALA A 26 9.06 15.28 -10.35
N LEU A 27 7.77 15.13 -10.00
CA LEU A 27 7.30 14.44 -8.80
C LEU A 27 7.80 12.98 -8.68
N PRO A 28 7.77 12.11 -9.72
CA PRO A 28 8.26 10.75 -9.62
C PRO A 28 9.74 10.69 -9.25
N PHE A 29 10.57 11.55 -9.85
CA PHE A 29 11.99 11.63 -9.55
C PHE A 29 12.25 12.14 -8.12
N THR A 30 11.47 13.13 -7.68
CA THR A 30 11.53 13.64 -6.31
C THR A 30 11.20 12.54 -5.30
N PHE A 31 10.13 11.76 -5.56
CA PHE A 31 9.75 10.62 -4.72
C PHE A 31 10.84 9.55 -4.67
N GLU A 32 11.39 9.15 -5.80
CA GLU A 32 12.47 8.17 -5.86
C GLU A 32 13.70 8.63 -5.06
N SER A 33 14.03 9.92 -5.13
CA SER A 33 15.16 10.50 -4.40
C SER A 33 14.91 10.53 -2.89
N LEU A 34 13.70 10.87 -2.46
CA LEU A 34 13.31 10.86 -1.04
C LEU A 34 13.22 9.44 -0.49
N LEU A 35 12.73 8.47 -1.27
CA LEU A 35 12.69 7.06 -0.85
C LEU A 35 14.08 6.48 -0.56
N LYS A 36 15.11 6.92 -1.29
CA LYS A 36 16.51 6.55 -0.98
C LYS A 36 16.95 7.06 0.38
N LEU A 37 16.44 8.23 0.82
CA LEU A 37 16.73 8.79 2.14
C LEU A 37 15.98 8.08 3.27
N LEU A 38 14.83 7.43 3.00
CA LEU A 38 14.14 6.61 4.00
C LEU A 38 14.98 5.41 4.45
N ASN A 39 15.85 4.90 3.59
CA ASN A 39 16.75 3.80 3.91
C ASN A 39 18.09 4.26 4.51
N ALA A 40 18.19 5.52 4.93
CA ALA A 40 19.40 6.03 5.58
C ALA A 40 19.61 5.37 6.94
N PRO A 41 20.88 5.14 7.36
CA PRO A 41 21.20 4.47 8.63
C PRO A 41 20.79 5.28 9.87
N HIS A 42 20.51 6.55 9.72
CA HIS A 42 20.10 7.45 10.80
C HIS A 42 18.58 7.59 10.84
N GLU A 43 17.96 7.06 11.87
CA GLU A 43 16.51 7.09 12.08
C GLU A 43 15.91 8.51 11.98
N GLY A 44 16.58 9.52 12.55
CA GLY A 44 16.13 10.90 12.45
C GLY A 44 16.03 11.43 11.00
N VAL A 45 16.87 10.92 10.08
CA VAL A 45 16.76 11.26 8.65
C VAL A 45 15.52 10.59 8.04
N ALA A 46 15.27 9.32 8.39
CA ALA A 46 14.13 8.59 7.89
C ALA A 46 12.80 9.20 8.38
N ILE A 47 12.70 9.56 9.67
CA ILE A 47 11.52 10.24 10.25
C ILE A 47 11.22 11.54 9.50
N GLU A 48 12.21 12.41 9.36
CA GLU A 48 12.05 13.70 8.70
C GLU A 48 11.72 13.55 7.21
N THR A 49 12.29 12.54 6.55
CA THR A 49 11.99 12.26 5.15
C THR A 49 10.56 11.74 5.00
N CYS A 50 10.08 10.89 5.91
CA CYS A 50 8.70 10.43 5.96
C CYS A 50 7.73 11.62 6.07
N GLU A 51 7.96 12.56 7.01
CA GLU A 51 7.11 13.73 7.18
C GLU A 51 7.17 14.68 5.97
N ALA A 52 8.35 14.84 5.36
CA ALA A 52 8.52 15.62 4.14
C ALA A 52 7.71 15.00 2.97
N MET A 53 7.75 13.69 2.81
CA MET A 53 7.00 12.97 1.78
C MET A 53 5.48 13.04 2.01
N LYS A 54 5.01 12.88 3.24
CA LYS A 54 3.59 13.04 3.60
C LYS A 54 3.09 14.45 3.29
N THR A 55 3.89 15.46 3.59
CA THR A 55 3.57 16.85 3.26
C THR A 55 3.53 17.06 1.75
N LEU A 56 4.50 16.52 1.02
CA LEU A 56 4.54 16.61 -0.44
C LEU A 56 3.28 15.98 -1.06
N ILE A 57 2.85 14.80 -0.60
CA ILE A 57 1.62 14.15 -1.07
C ILE A 57 0.41 15.05 -0.85
N ARG A 58 0.26 15.63 0.35
CA ARG A 58 -0.86 16.49 0.67
C ARG A 58 -0.94 17.73 -0.22
N GLU A 59 0.21 18.33 -0.50
CA GLU A 59 0.29 19.61 -1.20
C GLU A 59 0.30 19.48 -2.74
N THR A 60 0.83 18.37 -3.28
CA THR A 60 1.09 18.26 -4.73
C THR A 60 0.27 17.20 -5.46
N VAL A 61 -0.26 16.20 -4.75
CA VAL A 61 -1.13 15.20 -5.38
C VAL A 61 -2.55 15.73 -5.45
N ASP A 62 -3.07 15.94 -6.64
CA ASP A 62 -4.40 16.46 -6.88
C ASP A 62 -5.33 15.44 -7.58
N SER A 63 -6.60 15.80 -7.69
CA SER A 63 -7.63 14.97 -8.31
C SER A 63 -7.42 14.77 -9.81
N GLU A 64 -6.76 15.68 -10.48
CA GLU A 64 -6.45 15.58 -11.91
C GLU A 64 -5.39 14.51 -12.17
N MET A 65 -4.28 14.52 -11.43
CA MET A 65 -3.27 13.48 -11.45
C MET A 65 -3.86 12.10 -11.16
N ALA A 66 -4.75 12.02 -10.16
CA ALA A 66 -5.45 10.79 -9.81
C ALA A 66 -6.30 10.28 -10.99
N ARG A 67 -7.10 11.15 -11.60
CA ARG A 67 -7.96 10.83 -12.74
C ARG A 67 -7.17 10.39 -13.97
N GLU A 68 -6.06 11.08 -14.30
CA GLU A 68 -5.17 10.69 -15.40
C GLU A 68 -4.55 9.32 -15.16
N GLY A 69 -4.08 9.08 -13.94
CA GLY A 69 -3.54 7.79 -13.54
C GLY A 69 -4.55 6.65 -13.67
N VAL A 70 -5.80 6.84 -13.20
CA VAL A 70 -6.87 5.83 -13.34
C VAL A 70 -7.20 5.57 -14.79
N LYS A 71 -7.32 6.60 -15.65
CA LYS A 71 -7.53 6.44 -17.10
C LYS A 71 -6.42 5.62 -17.74
N TYR A 72 -5.17 5.87 -17.36
CA TYR A 72 -4.02 5.13 -17.87
C TYR A 72 -4.09 3.64 -17.47
N VAL A 73 -4.34 3.34 -16.20
CA VAL A 73 -4.49 1.96 -15.71
C VAL A 73 -5.65 1.24 -16.42
N ALA A 74 -6.80 1.90 -16.59
CA ALA A 74 -7.93 1.34 -17.32
C ALA A 74 -7.56 1.01 -18.77
N THR A 75 -6.84 1.91 -19.45
CA THR A 75 -6.38 1.69 -20.84
C THR A 75 -5.42 0.48 -20.90
N LEU A 76 -4.49 0.34 -19.95
CA LEU A 76 -3.59 -0.80 -19.92
C LEU A 76 -4.34 -2.13 -19.71
N ARG A 77 -5.34 -2.16 -18.82
CA ARG A 77 -6.17 -3.37 -18.59
C ARG A 77 -6.92 -3.79 -19.87
N VAL A 78 -7.44 -2.84 -20.62
CA VAL A 78 -8.11 -3.11 -21.92
C VAL A 78 -7.11 -3.65 -22.95
N GLN A 79 -5.92 -3.05 -23.03
CA GLN A 79 -4.87 -3.48 -23.98
C GLN A 79 -4.35 -4.88 -23.66
N GLN A 80 -4.18 -5.23 -22.39
CA GLN A 80 -3.80 -6.58 -21.98
C GLN A 80 -4.80 -7.64 -22.44
N LYS A 81 -6.11 -7.32 -22.38
CA LYS A 81 -7.18 -8.23 -22.87
C LYS A 81 -7.20 -8.38 -24.39
N THR A 82 -6.73 -7.38 -25.15
CA THR A 82 -6.83 -7.35 -26.62
C THR A 82 -5.55 -7.75 -27.35
N SER A 83 -4.50 -8.18 -26.63
CA SER A 83 -3.17 -8.57 -27.19
C SER A 83 -2.53 -7.51 -28.14
N LYS A 84 -3.04 -6.30 -28.19
CA LYS A 84 -2.46 -5.22 -29.01
C LYS A 84 -1.33 -4.53 -28.25
N LYS A 85 -0.12 -4.91 -28.55
CA LYS A 85 1.14 -4.41 -27.97
C LYS A 85 1.57 -3.05 -28.57
N ASN A 86 0.67 -2.12 -28.80
CA ASN A 86 0.97 -0.81 -29.36
C ASN A 86 0.51 0.31 -28.43
N SER A 87 1.27 0.58 -27.37
CA SER A 87 1.14 1.89 -26.74
C SER A 87 2.49 2.46 -26.33
N SER A 88 2.94 3.44 -27.08
CA SER A 88 3.96 4.39 -26.65
C SER A 88 3.35 5.45 -25.72
N LEU A 89 2.32 5.10 -24.93
CA LEU A 89 1.70 6.01 -23.96
C LEU A 89 2.69 6.24 -22.83
N LYS A 90 3.17 7.47 -22.72
CA LYS A 90 4.01 7.88 -21.59
C LYS A 90 3.19 7.75 -20.29
N PRO A 91 3.71 7.06 -19.28
CA PRO A 91 2.98 6.90 -18.02
C PRO A 91 2.78 8.26 -17.33
N PRO A 92 1.59 8.55 -16.81
CA PRO A 92 1.35 9.75 -16.02
C PRO A 92 2.23 9.78 -14.76
N PRO A 93 2.55 10.97 -14.23
CA PRO A 93 3.42 11.13 -13.06
C PRO A 93 2.98 10.31 -11.84
N MET A 94 1.68 10.20 -11.59
CA MET A 94 1.14 9.42 -10.46
C MET A 94 1.48 7.95 -10.53
N ILE A 95 1.60 7.37 -11.71
CA ILE A 95 2.04 5.97 -11.91
C ILE A 95 3.50 5.80 -11.46
N GLY A 96 4.35 6.77 -11.74
CA GLY A 96 5.74 6.78 -11.25
C GLY A 96 5.81 6.82 -9.73
N VAL A 97 5.03 7.68 -9.09
CA VAL A 97 4.93 7.78 -7.62
C VAL A 97 4.43 6.46 -7.03
N ALA A 98 3.35 5.88 -7.57
CA ALA A 98 2.79 4.62 -7.09
C ALA A 98 3.80 3.47 -7.17
N LYS A 99 4.50 3.32 -8.30
CA LYS A 99 5.57 2.32 -8.47
C LYS A 99 6.75 2.52 -7.53
N SER A 100 7.10 3.76 -7.23
CA SER A 100 8.17 4.06 -6.27
C SER A 100 7.79 3.60 -4.87
N ILE A 101 6.55 3.83 -4.43
CA ILE A 101 6.04 3.38 -3.13
C ILE A 101 5.97 1.85 -3.09
N GLU A 102 5.43 1.21 -4.12
CA GLU A 102 5.38 -0.24 -4.25
C GLU A 102 6.79 -0.87 -4.15
N SER A 103 7.76 -0.33 -4.88
CA SER A 103 9.16 -0.76 -4.82
C SER A 103 9.76 -0.62 -3.41
N ALA A 104 9.42 0.45 -2.69
CA ALA A 104 9.91 0.69 -1.33
C ALA A 104 9.25 -0.21 -0.26
N LEU A 105 8.12 -0.83 -0.56
CA LEU A 105 7.51 -1.88 0.26
C LEU A 105 8.13 -3.26 0.02
N GLY A 106 8.97 -3.42 -1.00
CA GLY A 106 9.66 -4.68 -1.27
C GLY A 106 10.67 -5.04 -0.17
N MET A 107 10.99 -6.35 -0.06
CA MET A 107 11.90 -6.92 0.95
C MET A 107 13.26 -6.24 1.04
N ARG A 108 13.77 -5.73 -0.09
CA ARG A 108 15.04 -4.99 -0.15
C ARG A 108 15.07 -3.77 0.79
N TYR A 109 13.90 -3.17 1.06
CA TYR A 109 13.76 -1.97 1.88
C TYR A 109 13.11 -2.26 3.24
N ARG A 110 13.21 -3.49 3.73
CA ARG A 110 12.59 -3.92 5.00
C ARG A 110 12.89 -2.97 6.18
N ALA A 111 14.09 -2.44 6.27
CA ALA A 111 14.48 -1.48 7.31
C ALA A 111 13.72 -0.14 7.20
N ALA A 112 13.26 0.25 6.01
CA ALA A 112 12.52 1.48 5.76
C ALA A 112 11.00 1.33 5.89
N TRP A 113 10.45 0.12 6.05
CA TRP A 113 9.02 -0.12 6.13
C TRP A 113 8.30 0.73 7.19
N PRO A 114 8.83 0.91 8.43
CA PRO A 114 8.19 1.76 9.44
C PRO A 114 7.94 3.19 8.97
N PHE A 115 8.69 3.67 7.98
CA PHE A 115 8.59 5.01 7.42
C PHE A 115 7.85 5.02 6.08
N THR A 116 7.93 3.95 5.29
CA THR A 116 7.26 3.83 4.00
C THR A 116 5.76 3.59 4.14
N ILE A 117 5.34 2.76 5.12
CA ILE A 117 3.93 2.45 5.36
C ILE A 117 3.10 3.72 5.66
N PRO A 118 3.54 4.65 6.55
CA PRO A 118 2.84 5.91 6.76
C PRO A 118 2.74 6.80 5.51
N VAL A 119 3.73 6.75 4.63
CA VAL A 119 3.69 7.46 3.33
C VAL A 119 2.61 6.85 2.42
N ALA A 120 2.53 5.51 2.34
CA ALA A 120 1.48 4.82 1.60
C ALA A 120 0.09 5.14 2.17
N THR A 121 -0.06 5.17 3.50
CA THR A 121 -1.30 5.58 4.19
C THR A 121 -1.74 6.98 3.75
N GLN A 122 -0.81 7.94 3.71
CA GLN A 122 -1.12 9.29 3.26
C GLN A 122 -1.55 9.33 1.78
N CYS A 123 -0.99 8.46 0.93
CA CYS A 123 -1.42 8.33 -0.46
C CYS A 123 -2.86 7.82 -0.57
N PHE A 124 -3.25 6.79 0.20
CA PHE A 124 -4.63 6.31 0.22
C PHE A 124 -5.61 7.39 0.65
N GLN A 125 -5.30 8.12 1.70
CA GLN A 125 -6.11 9.26 2.16
C GLN A 125 -6.28 10.33 1.07
N ARG A 126 -5.21 10.64 0.36
CA ARG A 126 -5.22 11.72 -0.64
C ARG A 126 -5.89 11.32 -1.95
N LEU A 127 -5.70 10.06 -2.39
CA LEU A 127 -6.25 9.55 -3.64
C LEU A 127 -7.72 9.10 -3.52
N GLY A 128 -8.17 8.77 -2.31
CA GLY A 128 -9.52 8.24 -2.10
C GLY A 128 -9.78 7.01 -2.97
N ILE A 129 -10.94 6.94 -3.61
CA ILE A 129 -11.37 5.82 -4.47
C ILE A 129 -10.33 5.50 -5.57
N ALA A 130 -9.64 6.50 -6.10
CA ALA A 130 -8.61 6.29 -7.12
C ALA A 130 -7.42 5.45 -6.61
N GLY A 131 -7.20 5.44 -5.29
CA GLY A 131 -6.14 4.67 -4.62
C GLY A 131 -6.23 3.16 -4.90
N GLY A 132 -7.43 2.59 -5.00
CA GLY A 132 -7.63 1.18 -5.30
C GLY A 132 -7.02 0.75 -6.63
N ALA A 133 -7.16 1.58 -7.66
CA ALA A 133 -6.59 1.28 -8.97
C ALA A 133 -5.10 1.63 -9.06
N LEU A 134 -4.67 2.73 -8.44
CA LEU A 134 -3.32 3.28 -8.57
C LEU A 134 -2.30 2.61 -7.65
N LEU A 135 -2.71 2.19 -6.45
CA LEU A 135 -1.86 1.60 -5.42
C LEU A 135 -2.14 0.10 -5.23
N SER A 136 -2.71 -0.57 -6.23
CA SER A 136 -3.02 -2.01 -6.16
C SER A 136 -1.80 -2.87 -5.83
N GLY A 137 -0.63 -2.58 -6.42
CA GLY A 137 0.61 -3.27 -6.09
C GLY A 137 1.07 -3.02 -4.66
N SER A 138 0.91 -1.78 -4.15
CA SER A 138 1.22 -1.46 -2.75
C SER A 138 0.27 -2.17 -1.79
N LEU A 139 -1.03 -2.31 -2.13
CA LEU A 139 -1.98 -3.09 -1.34
C LEU A 139 -1.60 -4.57 -1.29
N ALA A 140 -1.26 -5.15 -2.44
CA ALA A 140 -0.82 -6.54 -2.51
C ALA A 140 0.43 -6.76 -1.63
N ALA A 141 1.43 -5.87 -1.72
CA ALA A 141 2.64 -5.94 -0.89
C ALA A 141 2.31 -5.85 0.61
N LEU A 142 1.43 -4.92 1.02
CA LEU A 142 0.99 -4.80 2.42
C LEU A 142 0.23 -6.03 2.90
N GLY A 143 -0.60 -6.64 2.04
CA GLY A 143 -1.32 -7.87 2.35
C GLY A 143 -0.39 -9.06 2.57
N GLU A 144 0.65 -9.21 1.75
CA GLU A 144 1.69 -10.24 1.94
C GLU A 144 2.52 -9.97 3.20
N MET A 145 2.87 -8.70 3.47
CA MET A 145 3.58 -8.33 4.70
C MET A 145 2.77 -8.64 5.96
N GLY A 146 1.45 -8.42 5.92
CA GLY A 146 0.55 -8.69 7.05
C GLY A 146 0.33 -10.17 7.30
N ALA A 147 0.47 -11.01 6.27
CA ALA A 147 0.37 -12.46 6.36
C ALA A 147 1.68 -13.15 6.77
N ASN A 148 2.82 -12.47 6.67
CA ASN A 148 4.14 -13.05 6.92
C ASN A 148 4.76 -12.56 8.22
N ALA A 149 5.58 -13.42 8.86
CA ALA A 149 6.33 -13.09 10.08
C ALA A 149 7.24 -11.86 9.92
N ASP A 150 7.69 -11.55 8.70
CA ASP A 150 8.50 -10.40 8.40
C ASP A 150 7.81 -9.05 8.69
N GLY A 151 6.49 -9.02 8.57
CA GLY A 151 5.67 -7.85 8.85
C GLY A 151 5.36 -7.61 10.34
N LEU A 152 5.67 -8.55 11.24
CA LEU A 152 5.30 -8.47 12.66
C LEU A 152 5.75 -7.18 13.34
N ARG A 153 6.94 -6.68 13.01
CA ARG A 153 7.46 -5.41 13.58
C ARG A 153 6.63 -4.19 13.16
N CYS A 154 5.94 -4.25 12.04
CA CYS A 154 5.13 -3.17 11.47
C CYS A 154 3.63 -3.51 11.49
N LYS A 155 3.21 -4.59 12.17
CA LYS A 155 1.82 -5.10 12.15
C LYS A 155 0.80 -3.99 12.38
N SER A 156 0.94 -3.22 13.45
CA SER A 156 0.02 -2.12 13.77
C SER A 156 -0.02 -1.05 12.68
N GLN A 157 1.11 -0.75 12.03
CA GLN A 157 1.16 0.22 10.95
C GLN A 157 0.52 -0.33 9.67
N ILE A 158 0.73 -1.62 9.37
CA ILE A 158 0.10 -2.32 8.24
C ILE A 158 -1.41 -2.33 8.43
N GLU A 159 -1.89 -2.73 9.61
CA GLU A 159 -3.31 -2.72 9.96
C GLU A 159 -3.93 -1.34 9.83
N THR A 160 -3.25 -0.30 10.32
CA THR A 160 -3.69 1.09 10.20
C THR A 160 -3.76 1.53 8.74
N CYS A 161 -2.75 1.17 7.94
CA CYS A 161 -2.70 1.51 6.52
C CYS A 161 -3.85 0.84 5.75
N ILE A 162 -4.10 -0.45 5.98
CA ILE A 162 -5.16 -1.20 5.32
C ILE A 162 -6.55 -0.74 5.80
N SER A 163 -6.73 -0.46 7.09
CA SER A 163 -7.97 0.14 7.60
C SER A 163 -8.26 1.49 6.92
N THR A 164 -7.23 2.33 6.79
CA THR A 164 -7.35 3.61 6.08
C THR A 164 -7.68 3.39 4.61
N ALA A 165 -7.01 2.44 3.95
CA ALA A 165 -7.33 2.08 2.57
C ALA A 165 -8.80 1.63 2.44
N ALA A 166 -9.29 0.75 3.33
CA ALA A 166 -10.69 0.30 3.35
C ALA A 166 -11.68 1.45 3.51
N GLU A 167 -11.36 2.44 4.35
CA GLU A 167 -12.19 3.63 4.57
C GLU A 167 -12.32 4.51 3.32
N TYR A 168 -11.19 4.73 2.61
CA TYR A 168 -11.15 5.67 1.49
C TYR A 168 -11.44 5.05 0.13
N ILE A 169 -11.10 3.78 -0.08
CA ILE A 169 -11.34 3.04 -1.33
C ILE A 169 -12.70 2.35 -1.31
N GLY A 170 -13.12 1.90 -0.13
CA GLY A 170 -14.26 1.01 0.10
C GLY A 170 -13.83 -0.44 0.30
N ALA A 171 -14.57 -1.15 1.16
CA ALA A 171 -14.26 -2.54 1.53
C ALA A 171 -14.33 -3.50 0.33
N GLU A 172 -15.28 -3.31 -0.57
CA GLU A 172 -15.47 -4.13 -1.77
C GLU A 172 -14.24 -4.03 -2.70
N ALA A 173 -13.82 -2.82 -3.04
CA ALA A 173 -12.66 -2.60 -3.88
C ALA A 173 -11.34 -3.04 -3.21
N LEU A 174 -11.28 -3.00 -1.87
CA LEU A 174 -10.15 -3.56 -1.13
C LEU A 174 -10.12 -5.09 -1.26
N LEU A 175 -11.25 -5.78 -1.07
CA LEU A 175 -11.35 -7.24 -1.14
C LEU A 175 -11.10 -7.77 -2.55
N GLU A 176 -11.41 -7.00 -3.60
CA GLU A 176 -11.01 -7.34 -4.97
C GLU A 176 -9.48 -7.42 -5.13
N GLN A 177 -8.73 -6.59 -4.40
CA GLN A 177 -7.27 -6.55 -4.46
C GLN A 177 -6.62 -7.48 -3.43
N LEU A 178 -7.27 -7.67 -2.28
CA LEU A 178 -6.82 -8.49 -1.16
C LEU A 178 -7.89 -9.52 -0.79
N PRO A 179 -8.10 -10.57 -1.60
CA PRO A 179 -9.04 -11.65 -1.27
C PRO A 179 -8.63 -12.34 0.04
N LEU A 180 -9.61 -12.77 0.82
CA LEU A 180 -9.40 -13.37 2.15
C LEU A 180 -8.72 -14.74 2.10
N ARG A 181 -8.70 -15.40 0.94
CA ARG A 181 -8.11 -16.74 0.72
C ARG A 181 -8.61 -17.78 1.72
N LEU A 182 -9.92 -17.81 1.96
CA LEU A 182 -10.55 -18.70 2.93
C LEU A 182 -10.42 -20.18 2.54
N GLU A 183 -10.35 -20.48 1.25
CA GLU A 183 -10.23 -21.86 0.73
C GLU A 183 -8.91 -22.51 1.17
N GLU A 184 -7.81 -21.75 1.18
CA GLU A 184 -6.51 -22.25 1.62
C GLU A 184 -6.49 -22.66 3.10
N SER A 185 -7.30 -22.00 3.94
CA SER A 185 -7.41 -22.33 5.37
C SER A 185 -8.32 -23.53 5.64
N ILE A 186 -9.35 -23.71 4.81
CA ILE A 186 -10.28 -24.83 4.92
C ILE A 186 -9.58 -26.14 4.51
N ASP A 187 -8.85 -26.13 3.41
CA ASP A 187 -8.13 -27.31 2.93
C ASP A 187 -7.08 -27.79 3.95
N LYS A 188 -6.29 -26.89 4.52
CA LYS A 188 -5.33 -27.21 5.58
C LYS A 188 -5.99 -27.72 6.86
N SER A 189 -7.16 -27.20 7.23
CA SER A 189 -7.89 -27.68 8.41
C SER A 189 -8.52 -29.06 8.18
N LEU A 190 -8.86 -29.41 6.95
CA LEU A 190 -9.35 -30.73 6.56
C LEU A 190 -8.21 -31.75 6.52
N GLU A 191 -7.05 -31.40 6.00
CA GLU A 191 -5.86 -32.27 5.99
C GLU A 191 -5.41 -32.62 7.41
N ARG A 192 -5.44 -31.69 8.36
CA ARG A 192 -5.11 -31.94 9.78
C ARG A 192 -6.11 -32.85 10.49
N ARG A 193 -7.37 -32.94 10.03
CA ARG A 193 -8.39 -33.83 10.62
C ARG A 193 -8.35 -35.26 10.08
N GLY A 194 -7.61 -35.51 9.02
CA GLY A 194 -7.50 -36.84 8.39
C GLY A 194 -6.50 -37.79 9.03
N ASP A 195 -5.58 -37.33 9.87
CA ASP A 195 -4.47 -38.11 10.41
C ASP A 195 -4.57 -38.45 11.92
N ASP A 196 -5.59 -37.94 12.64
CA ASP A 196 -5.73 -38.19 14.09
C ASP A 196 -6.86 -39.17 14.41
N ASP A 197 -6.52 -40.45 14.32
CA ASP A 197 -7.29 -41.58 14.98
C ASP A 197 -6.52 -42.12 16.22
N ASP A 198 -5.57 -41.38 16.80
CA ASP A 198 -4.92 -41.76 18.04
C ASP A 198 -4.95 -40.65 19.10
N VAL A 199 -5.74 -40.91 20.12
CA VAL A 199 -5.89 -40.17 21.38
C VAL A 199 -4.55 -40.13 22.13
N GLN A 200 -4.10 -38.92 22.57
CA GLN A 200 -3.69 -38.68 23.97
C GLN A 200 -3.08 -37.29 24.24
N ASP A 201 -3.57 -36.74 25.34
CA ASP A 201 -2.97 -35.77 26.27
C ASP A 201 -2.90 -34.30 25.86
N GLU A 202 -3.85 -33.58 26.50
CA GLU A 202 -3.82 -32.15 26.77
C GLU A 202 -2.54 -31.80 27.54
N GLU A 203 -1.60 -31.06 26.93
CA GLU A 203 -0.74 -30.09 27.62
C GLU A 203 0.04 -29.27 26.58
N ASP A 204 0.02 -27.95 26.78
CA ASP A 204 0.80 -26.93 26.06
C ASP A 204 0.39 -26.67 24.57
N MET A 205 -0.68 -25.90 24.45
CA MET A 205 -1.01 -25.19 23.22
C MET A 205 0.01 -24.07 22.97
N ASP A 206 1.22 -24.42 22.59
CA ASP A 206 2.08 -23.54 21.86
C ASP A 206 1.39 -23.28 20.50
N ILE A 207 0.74 -22.12 20.42
CA ILE A 207 0.20 -21.59 19.17
C ILE A 207 1.40 -21.24 18.31
N ASP A 208 1.98 -22.26 17.68
CA ASP A 208 2.86 -22.07 16.53
C ASP A 208 2.00 -21.41 15.45
N ASP A 209 2.16 -20.09 15.36
CA ASP A 209 1.59 -19.19 14.36
C ASP A 209 2.25 -19.47 12.98
N GLU A 210 2.15 -20.74 12.52
CA GLU A 210 2.43 -21.09 11.14
C GLU A 210 1.43 -20.33 10.27
N SER A 211 1.91 -19.32 9.61
CA SER A 211 1.16 -18.43 8.73
C SER A 211 0.31 -19.27 7.76
N ASP A 212 -0.97 -19.39 8.07
CA ASP A 212 -1.97 -20.19 7.37
C ASP A 212 -2.26 -19.70 5.94
N GLY A 213 -1.46 -18.79 5.38
CA GLY A 213 -1.72 -18.23 4.05
C GLY A 213 -3.05 -17.48 3.94
N SER A 214 -3.98 -17.72 4.86
CA SER A 214 -5.26 -17.02 4.93
C SER A 214 -5.07 -15.58 5.42
N ARG A 215 -5.94 -14.69 4.97
CA ARG A 215 -5.92 -13.30 5.40
C ARG A 215 -7.08 -12.99 6.35
N LEU A 216 -7.41 -13.91 7.26
CA LEU A 216 -8.48 -13.73 8.24
C LEU A 216 -8.26 -12.53 9.17
N TRP A 217 -7.03 -12.11 9.36
CA TRP A 217 -6.66 -10.90 10.10
C TRP A 217 -7.25 -9.61 9.49
N LEU A 218 -7.68 -9.62 8.22
CA LEU A 218 -8.38 -8.50 7.59
C LEU A 218 -9.80 -8.32 8.10
N VAL A 219 -10.47 -9.37 8.56
CA VAL A 219 -11.89 -9.34 8.94
C VAL A 219 -12.16 -8.32 10.07
N PRO A 220 -11.39 -8.27 11.17
CA PRO A 220 -11.57 -7.26 12.20
C PRO A 220 -11.36 -5.83 11.70
N LEU A 221 -10.44 -5.63 10.74
CA LEU A 221 -10.13 -4.33 10.16
C LEU A 221 -11.29 -3.84 9.27
N LEU A 222 -11.83 -4.74 8.44
CA LEU A 222 -12.99 -4.45 7.61
C LEU A 222 -14.21 -4.11 8.45
N ARG A 223 -14.46 -4.84 9.54
CA ARG A 223 -15.54 -4.55 10.46
C ARG A 223 -15.48 -3.12 11.02
N ARG A 224 -14.29 -2.63 11.37
CA ARG A 224 -14.09 -1.25 11.84
C ARG A 224 -14.39 -0.22 10.77
N SER A 225 -14.01 -0.50 9.53
CA SER A 225 -14.21 0.40 8.38
C SER A 225 -15.67 0.43 7.94
N LEU A 226 -16.39 -0.71 8.02
CA LEU A 226 -17.81 -0.82 7.64
C LEU A 226 -18.73 -0.07 8.61
N THR A 227 -18.38 0.07 9.89
CA THR A 227 -19.18 0.84 10.85
C THR A 227 -19.25 2.34 10.54
N GLY A 228 -18.33 2.86 9.70
CA GLY A 228 -18.33 4.22 9.16
C GLY A 228 -18.85 4.34 7.72
N ALA A 229 -19.04 3.23 7.02
CA ALA A 229 -19.51 3.24 5.65
C ALA A 229 -21.02 3.55 5.61
N ARG A 230 -21.39 4.51 4.77
CA ARG A 230 -22.81 4.79 4.51
C ARG A 230 -23.48 3.51 3.99
N MET A 231 -24.61 3.12 4.60
CA MET A 231 -25.46 1.97 4.21
C MET A 231 -26.10 2.13 2.81
N SER A 232 -25.49 2.82 1.88
CA SER A 232 -26.00 3.00 0.51
C SER A 232 -25.65 1.84 -0.43
N PHE A 233 -25.06 0.76 0.09
CA PHE A 233 -24.64 -0.42 -0.68
C PHE A 233 -25.28 -1.74 -0.23
N PHE A 234 -26.33 -1.67 0.59
CA PHE A 234 -27.12 -2.85 0.94
C PHE A 234 -28.56 -2.72 0.46
#